data_659a0fa3ed4cf7e17dcaf556fb571736
#
_entry.id   659a0fa3ed4cf7e17dcaf556fb571736
#
_cell.length_a   1.000
_cell.length_b   1.000
_cell.length_c   1.000
_cell.angle_alpha   90.00
_cell.angle_beta   90.00
_cell.angle_gamma   90.00
#
_symmetry.space_group_name_H-M   'P 1'
#
loop_
_entity.id
_entity.type
_entity.pdbx_description
1 polymer ?
#
loop_
_entity_poly.entity_id
_entity_poly.type
_entity_poly.pdbx_seq_one_letter_code
_entity_poly.pdbx_strand_id
1 'polypeptide(L)'
;MPTTADGVAGLIAMPDFADIAIVFDATSAPAHLANAADLAPHGKTLVDLTPAAIGPYVVPAANLDTHLDAKNLNMVTCGGQATIPIVAAVAQVTPVPYAEIVASIASRSAGPGTRANIDEFTKTTAAALEQVGGAGKGKAIIILNPAEPPMIMRDTVHCLIGDADQDAIRASVEQTTTKVAQYVPGYRLKQPVQFTPLANQPVGTLLPDAATSVTTKVSVLLEVEGAAHYLPSYAGNLDIMTSAALRVAERIAAAQGVAR
;
A
#
# COMPACT_ATOMS: atom_id res chain seq x y z
N MET A 1 -24.48 14.04 -5.69
CA MET A 1 -23.32 14.68 -6.35
C MET A 1 -23.59 14.73 -7.85
N PRO A 2 -23.27 15.83 -8.54
CA PRO A 2 -23.33 15.85 -9.99
C PRO A 2 -22.31 14.83 -10.56
N THR A 3 -22.64 14.23 -11.68
CA THR A 3 -21.77 13.30 -12.41
C THR A 3 -21.64 13.75 -13.85
N THR A 4 -20.51 13.50 -14.47
CA THR A 4 -20.25 13.77 -15.87
C THR A 4 -19.61 12.57 -16.55
N ALA A 5 -19.90 12.37 -17.82
CA ALA A 5 -19.25 11.35 -18.66
C ALA A 5 -18.00 11.89 -19.38
N ASP A 6 -17.71 13.18 -19.27
CA ASP A 6 -16.67 13.87 -20.05
C ASP A 6 -15.30 13.85 -19.33
N GLY A 7 -15.11 12.94 -18.38
CA GLY A 7 -13.85 12.78 -17.66
C GLY A 7 -13.39 14.05 -16.93
N VAL A 8 -12.08 14.33 -16.96
CA VAL A 8 -11.49 15.51 -16.28
C VAL A 8 -11.98 16.82 -16.90
N ALA A 9 -12.21 16.89 -18.20
CA ALA A 9 -12.77 18.08 -18.85
C ALA A 9 -14.15 18.44 -18.30
N GLY A 10 -15.00 17.42 -18.10
CA GLY A 10 -16.29 17.60 -17.46
C GLY A 10 -16.18 18.01 -15.99
N LEU A 11 -15.21 17.47 -15.24
CA LEU A 11 -14.93 17.90 -13.87
C LEU A 11 -14.52 19.38 -13.80
N ILE A 12 -13.61 19.80 -14.67
CA ILE A 12 -13.13 21.20 -14.73
C ILE A 12 -14.27 22.18 -15.09
N ALA A 13 -15.23 21.73 -15.91
CA ALA A 13 -16.38 22.54 -16.31
C ALA A 13 -17.48 22.65 -15.24
N MET A 14 -17.39 21.92 -14.14
CA MET A 14 -18.38 21.98 -13.04
C MET A 14 -18.34 23.34 -12.36
N PRO A 15 -19.51 23.92 -12.01
CA PRO A 15 -19.58 25.20 -11.28
C PRO A 15 -18.77 25.21 -9.98
N ASP A 16 -18.79 24.06 -9.26
CA ASP A 16 -18.17 23.92 -7.95
C ASP A 16 -16.69 23.47 -8.02
N PHE A 17 -16.11 23.42 -9.24
CA PHE A 17 -14.73 22.93 -9.42
C PHE A 17 -13.70 23.78 -8.67
N ALA A 18 -13.94 25.08 -8.52
CA ALA A 18 -13.06 25.98 -7.78
C ALA A 18 -12.91 25.54 -6.32
N ASP A 19 -13.98 25.03 -5.72
CA ASP A 19 -14.05 24.63 -4.30
C ASP A 19 -13.45 23.25 -4.04
N ILE A 20 -13.17 22.45 -5.09
CA ILE A 20 -12.53 21.14 -4.96
C ILE A 20 -11.04 21.35 -4.68
N ALA A 21 -10.55 20.91 -3.53
CA ALA A 21 -9.14 20.95 -3.18
C ALA A 21 -8.39 19.65 -3.55
N ILE A 22 -9.06 18.50 -3.36
CA ILE A 22 -8.48 17.16 -3.52
C ILE A 22 -9.30 16.36 -4.54
N VAL A 23 -8.60 15.69 -5.45
CA VAL A 23 -9.19 14.79 -6.45
C VAL A 23 -8.64 13.39 -6.25
N PHE A 24 -9.53 12.41 -6.06
CA PHE A 24 -9.15 11.00 -6.04
C PHE A 24 -9.20 10.45 -7.46
N ASP A 25 -8.10 9.88 -7.93
CA ASP A 25 -8.05 9.25 -9.25
C ASP A 25 -8.02 7.72 -9.09
N ALA A 26 -9.12 7.08 -9.45
CA ALA A 26 -9.31 5.63 -9.44
C ALA A 26 -9.52 5.08 -10.86
N THR A 27 -8.88 5.66 -11.86
CA THR A 27 -9.03 5.30 -13.26
C THR A 27 -8.02 4.20 -13.67
N SER A 28 -7.04 4.52 -14.49
CA SER A 28 -5.96 3.62 -14.90
C SER A 28 -4.64 4.39 -14.98
N ALA A 29 -3.51 3.70 -14.99
CA ALA A 29 -2.21 4.36 -15.04
C ALA A 29 -2.06 5.32 -16.24
N PRO A 30 -2.41 4.96 -17.49
CA PRO A 30 -2.38 5.90 -18.60
C PRO A 30 -3.35 7.07 -18.46
N ALA A 31 -4.55 6.82 -17.92
CA ALA A 31 -5.54 7.88 -17.71
C ALA A 31 -5.07 8.86 -16.62
N HIS A 32 -4.48 8.36 -15.53
CA HIS A 32 -3.94 9.22 -14.48
C HIS A 32 -2.84 10.16 -14.98
N LEU A 33 -1.95 9.69 -15.86
CA LEU A 33 -0.94 10.55 -16.48
C LEU A 33 -1.57 11.74 -17.21
N ALA A 34 -2.63 11.51 -17.99
CA ALA A 34 -3.38 12.55 -18.69
C ALA A 34 -4.13 13.48 -17.71
N ASN A 35 -4.88 12.87 -16.75
CA ASN A 35 -5.64 13.61 -15.75
C ASN A 35 -4.75 14.51 -14.89
N ALA A 36 -3.57 14.03 -14.50
CA ALA A 36 -2.61 14.81 -13.72
C ALA A 36 -2.08 16.02 -14.52
N ALA A 37 -1.81 15.85 -15.80
CA ALA A 37 -1.38 16.95 -16.67
C ALA A 37 -2.48 18.01 -16.82
N ASP A 38 -3.74 17.58 -17.02
CA ASP A 38 -4.89 18.49 -17.18
C ASP A 38 -5.22 19.24 -15.87
N LEU A 39 -5.04 18.59 -14.71
CA LEU A 39 -5.35 19.19 -13.41
C LEU A 39 -4.20 20.04 -12.83
N ALA A 40 -2.97 19.86 -13.30
CA ALA A 40 -1.80 20.60 -12.80
C ALA A 40 -1.96 22.13 -12.84
N PRO A 41 -2.49 22.77 -13.92
CA PRO A 41 -2.69 24.22 -13.96
C PRO A 41 -3.68 24.74 -12.91
N HIS A 42 -4.53 23.88 -12.38
CA HIS A 42 -5.57 24.24 -11.43
C HIS A 42 -5.15 24.10 -9.95
N GLY A 43 -3.91 23.66 -9.70
CA GLY A 43 -3.33 23.57 -8.35
C GLY A 43 -4.00 22.57 -7.41
N LYS A 44 -4.78 21.63 -7.96
CA LYS A 44 -5.46 20.59 -7.16
C LYS A 44 -4.47 19.56 -6.65
N THR A 45 -4.76 18.97 -5.50
CA THR A 45 -4.01 17.84 -4.97
C THR A 45 -4.65 16.53 -5.45
N LEU A 46 -3.86 15.66 -6.07
CA LEU A 46 -4.30 14.37 -6.57
C LEU A 46 -3.90 13.26 -5.61
N VAL A 47 -4.86 12.41 -5.26
CA VAL A 47 -4.63 11.14 -4.55
C VAL A 47 -4.83 10.01 -5.57
N ASP A 48 -3.71 9.45 -6.00
CA ASP A 48 -3.66 8.46 -7.09
C ASP A 48 -3.80 7.03 -6.55
N LEU A 49 -4.91 6.37 -6.88
CA LEU A 49 -5.18 4.97 -6.55
C LEU A 49 -4.82 4.04 -7.73
N THR A 50 -4.15 4.56 -8.76
CA THR A 50 -3.69 3.79 -9.92
C THR A 50 -2.22 3.40 -9.75
N PRO A 51 -1.72 2.42 -10.52
CA PRO A 51 -0.29 2.08 -10.50
C PRO A 51 0.56 2.98 -11.41
N ALA A 52 0.16 4.23 -11.68
CA ALA A 52 0.88 5.16 -12.57
C ALA A 52 2.28 5.54 -12.07
N ALA A 53 2.52 5.44 -10.77
CA ALA A 53 3.80 5.68 -10.12
C ALA A 53 4.39 7.09 -10.40
N ILE A 54 3.53 8.12 -10.47
CA ILE A 54 3.94 9.52 -10.46
C ILE A 54 3.71 10.14 -9.08
N GLY A 55 4.62 11.04 -8.68
CA GLY A 55 4.64 11.55 -7.31
C GLY A 55 5.24 10.57 -6.29
N PRO A 56 5.37 10.97 -5.02
CA PRO A 56 5.88 10.12 -3.97
C PRO A 56 4.92 8.95 -3.66
N TYR A 57 5.47 7.79 -3.35
CA TYR A 57 4.72 6.69 -2.76
C TYR A 57 4.30 7.04 -1.35
N VAL A 58 3.00 6.92 -1.06
CA VAL A 58 2.44 7.27 0.25
C VAL A 58 1.72 6.10 0.89
N VAL A 59 2.15 5.78 2.09
CA VAL A 59 1.53 4.78 2.97
C VAL A 59 1.26 5.46 4.31
N PRO A 60 -0.02 5.68 4.70
CA PRO A 60 -0.36 6.55 5.84
C PRO A 60 0.36 6.23 7.13
N ALA A 61 0.51 4.94 7.47
CA ALA A 61 1.16 4.51 8.71
C ALA A 61 2.70 4.67 8.69
N ALA A 62 3.32 4.89 7.52
CA ALA A 62 4.76 4.90 7.35
C ALA A 62 5.33 6.30 7.07
N ASN A 63 4.80 7.04 6.08
CA ASN A 63 5.45 8.27 5.58
C ASN A 63 4.52 9.43 5.22
N LEU A 64 3.23 9.38 5.54
CA LEU A 64 2.27 10.42 5.13
C LEU A 64 2.70 11.83 5.53
N ASP A 65 3.16 12.03 6.77
CA ASP A 65 3.47 13.36 7.30
C ASP A 65 4.64 14.04 6.57
N THR A 66 5.44 13.31 5.80
CA THR A 66 6.54 13.87 5.00
C THR A 66 6.11 14.33 3.60
N HIS A 67 4.84 14.13 3.21
CA HIS A 67 4.35 14.41 1.85
C HIS A 67 3.06 15.24 1.80
N LEU A 68 2.73 15.96 2.89
CA LEU A 68 1.47 16.72 2.97
C LEU A 68 1.37 17.85 1.94
N ASP A 69 2.49 18.36 1.43
CA ASP A 69 2.53 19.42 0.41
C ASP A 69 2.62 18.90 -1.03
N ALA A 70 2.72 17.58 -1.21
CA ALA A 70 2.81 16.98 -2.54
C ALA A 70 1.50 17.19 -3.33
N LYS A 71 1.62 17.50 -4.61
CA LYS A 71 0.47 17.74 -5.50
C LYS A 71 -0.05 16.47 -6.17
N ASN A 72 0.72 15.39 -6.13
CA ASN A 72 0.31 14.07 -6.56
C ASN A 72 0.86 13.06 -5.54
N LEU A 73 -0.02 12.28 -4.91
CA LEU A 73 0.33 11.28 -3.91
C LEU A 73 -0.05 9.90 -4.45
N ASN A 74 0.95 9.07 -4.72
CA ASN A 74 0.72 7.72 -5.22
C ASN A 74 0.42 6.76 -4.07
N MET A 75 -0.76 6.17 -4.09
CA MET A 75 -1.22 5.23 -3.05
C MET A 75 -0.65 3.81 -3.21
N VAL A 76 0.33 3.63 -4.08
CA VAL A 76 1.00 2.36 -4.35
C VAL A 76 0.01 1.30 -4.91
N THR A 77 -0.32 0.29 -4.11
CA THR A 77 -1.24 -0.80 -4.45
C THR A 77 -1.91 -1.33 -3.19
N CYS A 78 -2.97 -2.12 -3.32
CA CYS A 78 -3.63 -2.74 -2.17
C CYS A 78 -2.66 -3.62 -1.36
N GLY A 79 -1.85 -4.45 -2.03
CA GLY A 79 -0.81 -5.25 -1.37
C GLY A 79 0.26 -4.37 -0.73
N GLY A 80 0.63 -3.27 -1.38
CA GLY A 80 1.56 -2.29 -0.81
C GLY A 80 1.02 -1.63 0.46
N GLN A 81 -0.22 -1.15 0.44
CA GLN A 81 -0.86 -0.56 1.62
C GLN A 81 -0.96 -1.54 2.79
N ALA A 82 -1.17 -2.83 2.51
CA ALA A 82 -1.24 -3.85 3.55
C ALA A 82 0.13 -4.23 4.13
N THR A 83 1.19 -4.26 3.32
CA THR A 83 2.44 -4.93 3.68
C THR A 83 3.61 -4.00 3.95
N ILE A 84 3.69 -2.85 3.27
CA ILE A 84 4.78 -1.87 3.46
C ILE A 84 4.86 -1.35 4.90
N PRO A 85 3.73 -1.07 5.61
CA PRO A 85 3.79 -0.68 7.02
C PRO A 85 4.55 -1.70 7.89
N ILE A 86 4.38 -2.98 7.60
CA ILE A 86 5.02 -4.08 8.35
C ILE A 86 6.51 -4.15 8.05
N VAL A 87 6.91 -4.01 6.76
CA VAL A 87 8.32 -3.95 6.40
C VAL A 87 9.00 -2.75 7.06
N ALA A 88 8.36 -1.58 7.04
CA ALA A 88 8.84 -0.38 7.72
C ALA A 88 8.95 -0.59 9.24
N ALA A 89 8.00 -1.31 9.85
CA ALA A 89 8.06 -1.63 11.29
C ALA A 89 9.27 -2.51 11.65
N VAL A 90 9.62 -3.47 10.80
CA VAL A 90 10.84 -4.28 10.98
C VAL A 90 12.08 -3.43 10.74
N ALA A 91 12.08 -2.60 9.70
CA ALA A 91 13.20 -1.73 9.33
C ALA A 91 13.52 -0.66 10.38
N GLN A 92 12.54 -0.26 11.21
CA GLN A 92 12.76 0.64 12.34
C GLN A 92 13.62 0.00 13.46
N VAL A 93 13.66 -1.32 13.53
CA VAL A 93 14.39 -2.06 14.58
C VAL A 93 15.74 -2.56 14.06
N THR A 94 15.80 -3.01 12.83
CA THR A 94 17.01 -3.63 12.26
C THR A 94 17.05 -3.45 10.74
N PRO A 95 18.22 -3.37 10.10
CA PRO A 95 18.32 -3.37 8.64
C PRO A 95 17.60 -4.56 8.00
N VAL A 96 16.90 -4.32 6.90
CA VAL A 96 16.18 -5.32 6.11
C VAL A 96 16.81 -5.40 4.72
N PRO A 97 17.84 -6.22 4.50
CA PRO A 97 18.47 -6.38 3.20
C PRO A 97 17.51 -6.83 2.08
N TYR A 98 16.47 -7.60 2.45
CA TYR A 98 15.47 -8.09 1.51
C TYR A 98 14.09 -8.19 2.16
N ALA A 99 13.08 -7.75 1.44
CA ALA A 99 11.68 -7.99 1.77
C ALA A 99 10.92 -8.56 0.59
N GLU A 100 10.10 -9.57 0.85
CA GLU A 100 9.18 -10.15 -0.14
C GLU A 100 7.77 -10.14 0.43
N ILE A 101 6.81 -9.78 -0.41
CA ILE A 101 5.39 -9.87 -0.04
C ILE A 101 4.63 -10.76 -1.01
N VAL A 102 3.67 -11.50 -0.46
CA VAL A 102 2.70 -12.26 -1.23
C VAL A 102 1.31 -11.75 -0.85
N ALA A 103 0.67 -11.04 -1.77
CA ALA A 103 -0.68 -10.54 -1.58
C ALA A 103 -1.68 -11.49 -2.25
N SER A 104 -2.56 -12.11 -1.47
CA SER A 104 -3.61 -13.00 -1.95
C SER A 104 -4.97 -12.34 -1.80
N ILE A 105 -5.60 -11.99 -2.91
CA ILE A 105 -6.92 -11.37 -2.97
C ILE A 105 -7.93 -12.31 -3.61
N ALA A 106 -9.22 -12.16 -3.27
CA ALA A 106 -10.28 -12.90 -3.96
C ALA A 106 -10.27 -12.57 -5.45
N SER A 107 -10.33 -13.57 -6.32
CA SER A 107 -10.38 -13.36 -7.77
C SER A 107 -11.57 -12.48 -8.18
N ARG A 108 -12.69 -12.56 -7.45
CA ARG A 108 -13.89 -11.73 -7.66
C ARG A 108 -13.68 -10.23 -7.37
N SER A 109 -12.72 -9.88 -6.50
CA SER A 109 -12.39 -8.48 -6.19
C SER A 109 -11.31 -7.90 -7.09
N ALA A 110 -10.73 -8.70 -7.99
CA ALA A 110 -9.79 -8.25 -9.00
C ALA A 110 -10.54 -7.85 -10.28
N GLY A 111 -10.72 -6.54 -10.47
CA GLY A 111 -11.35 -5.99 -11.66
C GLY A 111 -10.47 -6.12 -12.92
N PRO A 112 -11.00 -5.72 -14.10
CA PRO A 112 -10.24 -5.75 -15.36
C PRO A 112 -8.93 -4.96 -15.28
N GLY A 113 -8.93 -3.81 -14.61
CA GLY A 113 -7.73 -2.98 -14.40
C GLY A 113 -6.63 -3.72 -13.64
N THR A 114 -6.96 -4.38 -12.53
CA THR A 114 -5.99 -5.19 -11.77
C THR A 114 -5.40 -6.31 -12.60
N ARG A 115 -6.23 -7.00 -13.39
CA ARG A 115 -5.79 -8.12 -14.24
C ARG A 115 -4.90 -7.67 -15.39
N ALA A 116 -5.15 -6.50 -15.95
CA ALA A 116 -4.37 -5.93 -17.05
C ALA A 116 -3.02 -5.36 -16.57
N ASN A 117 -2.91 -4.99 -15.29
CA ASN A 117 -1.76 -4.25 -14.75
C ASN A 117 -1.00 -5.03 -13.65
N ILE A 118 -0.92 -6.36 -13.77
CA ILE A 118 -0.21 -7.21 -12.78
C ILE A 118 1.28 -6.85 -12.72
N ASP A 119 1.90 -6.56 -13.85
CA ASP A 119 3.31 -6.19 -13.93
C ASP A 119 3.58 -4.85 -13.23
N GLU A 120 2.70 -3.87 -13.44
CA GLU A 120 2.77 -2.57 -12.76
C GLU A 120 2.54 -2.73 -11.26
N PHE A 121 1.61 -3.58 -10.85
CA PHE A 121 1.40 -3.92 -9.44
C PHE A 121 2.69 -4.41 -8.80
N THR A 122 3.34 -5.40 -9.41
CA THR A 122 4.55 -6.02 -8.85
C THR A 122 5.73 -5.06 -8.81
N LYS A 123 5.94 -4.28 -9.87
CA LYS A 123 7.02 -3.27 -9.97
C LYS A 123 6.83 -2.14 -8.97
N THR A 124 5.63 -1.54 -8.94
CA THR A 124 5.31 -0.42 -8.05
C THR A 124 5.40 -0.85 -6.58
N THR A 125 4.87 -2.03 -6.24
CA THR A 125 4.94 -2.53 -4.86
C THR A 125 6.39 -2.84 -4.47
N ALA A 126 7.19 -3.47 -5.33
CA ALA A 126 8.59 -3.77 -5.05
C ALA A 126 9.40 -2.48 -4.81
N ALA A 127 9.24 -1.48 -5.67
CA ALA A 127 9.90 -0.18 -5.50
C ALA A 127 9.47 0.53 -4.20
N ALA A 128 8.21 0.44 -3.84
CA ALA A 128 7.72 1.05 -2.60
C ALA A 128 8.16 0.29 -1.33
N LEU A 129 8.37 -1.04 -1.39
CA LEU A 129 9.02 -1.80 -0.32
C LEU A 129 10.44 -1.30 -0.02
N GLU A 130 11.17 -0.88 -1.07
CA GLU A 130 12.49 -0.30 -0.94
C GLU A 130 12.41 1.16 -0.43
N GLN A 131 11.65 2.01 -1.09
CA GLN A 131 11.64 3.46 -0.85
C GLN A 131 10.91 3.86 0.43
N VAL A 132 9.82 3.17 0.79
CA VAL A 132 8.98 3.47 1.94
C VAL A 132 9.16 2.43 3.04
N GLY A 133 9.25 1.16 2.67
CA GLY A 133 9.46 0.06 3.61
C GLY A 133 10.86 -0.02 4.19
N GLY A 134 11.86 0.59 3.52
CA GLY A 134 13.26 0.57 3.95
C GLY A 134 13.98 -0.74 3.67
N ALA A 135 13.45 -1.60 2.78
CA ALA A 135 14.14 -2.80 2.34
C ALA A 135 15.28 -2.46 1.37
N GLY A 136 16.40 -3.16 1.45
CA GLY A 136 17.48 -3.03 0.48
C GLY A 136 17.09 -3.55 -0.91
N LYS A 137 16.27 -4.60 -0.96
CA LYS A 137 15.68 -5.15 -2.18
C LYS A 137 14.27 -5.63 -1.90
N GLY A 138 13.31 -5.19 -2.71
CA GLY A 138 11.90 -5.53 -2.62
C GLY A 138 11.48 -6.56 -3.68
N LYS A 139 10.53 -7.43 -3.33
CA LYS A 139 9.83 -8.30 -4.27
C LYS A 139 8.36 -8.39 -3.91
N ALA A 140 7.49 -8.33 -4.89
CA ALA A 140 6.06 -8.46 -4.70
C ALA A 140 5.48 -9.57 -5.60
N ILE A 141 4.55 -10.33 -5.02
CA ILE A 141 3.80 -11.38 -5.69
C ILE A 141 2.33 -11.14 -5.43
N ILE A 142 1.49 -11.24 -6.45
CA ILE A 142 0.04 -11.20 -6.30
C ILE A 142 -0.56 -12.56 -6.67
N ILE A 143 -1.52 -13.01 -5.88
CA ILE A 143 -2.30 -14.22 -6.11
C ILE A 143 -3.77 -13.83 -6.24
N LEU A 144 -4.37 -14.12 -7.38
CA LEU A 144 -5.81 -14.02 -7.59
C LEU A 144 -6.45 -15.34 -7.16
N ASN A 145 -6.94 -15.39 -5.93
CA ASN A 145 -7.47 -16.61 -5.32
C ASN A 145 -8.88 -16.94 -5.85
N PRO A 146 -9.07 -18.09 -6.50
CA PRO A 146 -10.36 -18.50 -7.09
C PRO A 146 -11.30 -19.23 -6.11
N ALA A 147 -10.98 -19.31 -4.82
CA ALA A 147 -11.77 -20.07 -3.84
C ALA A 147 -13.23 -19.60 -3.79
N GLU A 148 -14.14 -20.57 -3.62
CA GLU A 148 -15.56 -20.37 -3.39
C GLU A 148 -15.98 -21.07 -2.07
N PRO A 149 -16.56 -20.33 -1.11
CA PRO A 149 -16.83 -18.89 -1.13
C PRO A 149 -15.54 -18.06 -1.16
N PRO A 150 -15.61 -16.81 -1.67
CA PRO A 150 -14.44 -15.94 -1.77
C PRO A 150 -13.81 -15.68 -0.40
N MET A 151 -12.48 -15.76 -0.35
CA MET A 151 -11.72 -15.51 0.88
C MET A 151 -11.40 -14.02 1.02
N ILE A 152 -11.36 -13.54 2.26
CA ILE A 152 -10.80 -12.21 2.56
C ILE A 152 -9.35 -12.12 2.11
N MET A 153 -8.86 -10.90 1.90
CA MET A 153 -7.47 -10.66 1.54
C MET A 153 -6.52 -11.20 2.63
N ARG A 154 -5.49 -11.92 2.19
CA ARG A 154 -4.44 -12.47 3.05
C ARG A 154 -3.08 -12.15 2.47
N ASP A 155 -2.23 -11.57 3.30
CA ASP A 155 -0.91 -11.17 2.87
C ASP A 155 0.15 -11.81 3.76
N THR A 156 1.26 -12.15 3.13
CA THR A 156 2.45 -12.64 3.83
C THR A 156 3.60 -11.68 3.55
N VAL A 157 4.26 -11.25 4.62
CA VAL A 157 5.48 -10.46 4.55
C VAL A 157 6.64 -11.32 5.01
N HIS A 158 7.69 -11.38 4.23
CA HIS A 158 8.96 -11.98 4.61
C HIS A 158 10.05 -10.91 4.59
N CYS A 159 10.73 -10.72 5.73
CA CYS A 159 11.92 -9.89 5.82
C CYS A 159 13.12 -10.78 6.15
N LEU A 160 14.21 -10.63 5.38
CA LEU A 160 15.49 -11.24 5.69
C LEU A 160 16.31 -10.23 6.49
N ILE A 161 16.75 -10.63 7.70
CA ILE A 161 17.45 -9.77 8.64
C ILE A 161 18.68 -10.47 9.22
N GLY A 162 19.58 -9.70 9.79
CA GLY A 162 20.65 -10.22 10.64
C GLY A 162 20.16 -10.62 12.02
N ASP A 163 21.09 -10.72 12.98
CA ASP A 163 20.76 -10.88 14.39
C ASP A 163 20.12 -9.61 14.93
N ALA A 164 18.97 -9.73 15.60
CA ALA A 164 18.21 -8.60 16.10
C ALA A 164 17.29 -8.99 17.27
N ASP A 165 16.87 -8.00 18.05
CA ASP A 165 15.90 -8.16 19.12
C ASP A 165 14.52 -8.54 18.57
N GLN A 166 14.15 -9.80 18.71
CA GLN A 166 12.89 -10.34 18.21
C GLN A 166 11.67 -9.76 18.94
N ASP A 167 11.80 -9.43 20.22
CA ASP A 167 10.70 -8.86 21.00
C ASP A 167 10.45 -7.40 20.61
N ALA A 168 11.51 -6.64 20.33
CA ALA A 168 11.38 -5.30 19.77
C ALA A 168 10.71 -5.32 18.39
N ILE A 169 11.03 -6.30 17.53
CA ILE A 169 10.37 -6.48 16.22
C ILE A 169 8.89 -6.81 16.41
N ARG A 170 8.53 -7.73 17.31
CA ARG A 170 7.13 -8.05 17.62
C ARG A 170 6.36 -6.81 18.04
N ALA A 171 6.90 -6.08 19.01
CA ALA A 171 6.26 -4.87 19.54
C ALA A 171 6.06 -3.81 18.43
N SER A 172 7.06 -3.59 17.58
CA SER A 172 6.98 -2.65 16.45
C SER A 172 5.90 -3.05 15.44
N VAL A 173 5.84 -4.34 15.08
CA VAL A 173 4.83 -4.89 14.16
C VAL A 173 3.42 -4.77 14.75
N GLU A 174 3.21 -5.12 16.01
CA GLU A 174 1.92 -5.02 16.70
C GLU A 174 1.45 -3.56 16.81
N GLN A 175 2.34 -2.66 17.18
CA GLN A 175 2.05 -1.22 17.22
C GLN A 175 1.64 -0.69 15.85
N THR A 176 2.36 -1.09 14.81
CA THR A 176 2.05 -0.68 13.43
C THR A 176 0.74 -1.27 12.95
N THR A 177 0.46 -2.53 13.27
CA THR A 177 -0.84 -3.17 12.98
C THR A 177 -1.98 -2.36 13.61
N THR A 178 -1.83 -1.95 14.85
CA THR A 178 -2.81 -1.10 15.55
C THR A 178 -2.99 0.25 14.87
N LYS A 179 -1.92 0.89 14.39
CA LYS A 179 -2.00 2.16 13.64
C LYS A 179 -2.76 2.01 12.33
N VAL A 180 -2.52 0.94 11.58
CA VAL A 180 -3.24 0.67 10.33
C VAL A 180 -4.71 0.38 10.62
N ALA A 181 -5.02 -0.39 11.65
CA ALA A 181 -6.38 -0.74 12.04
C ALA A 181 -7.24 0.49 12.41
N GLN A 182 -6.64 1.64 12.75
CA GLN A 182 -7.37 2.88 13.01
C GLN A 182 -8.12 3.41 11.78
N TYR A 183 -7.60 3.17 10.57
CA TYR A 183 -8.26 3.58 9.33
C TYR A 183 -8.71 2.40 8.45
N VAL A 184 -8.25 1.18 8.76
CA VAL A 184 -8.70 -0.08 8.14
C VAL A 184 -9.10 -1.05 9.25
N PRO A 185 -10.33 -0.98 9.81
CA PRO A 185 -10.72 -1.76 10.99
C PRO A 185 -10.59 -3.28 10.83
N GLY A 186 -10.68 -3.80 9.59
CA GLY A 186 -10.51 -5.21 9.29
C GLY A 186 -9.06 -5.69 9.12
N TYR A 187 -8.07 -4.81 9.34
CA TYR A 187 -6.64 -5.14 9.25
C TYR A 187 -6.15 -5.75 10.56
N ARG A 188 -5.55 -6.94 10.50
CA ARG A 188 -5.07 -7.64 11.68
C ARG A 188 -3.94 -8.63 11.36
N LEU A 189 -3.16 -8.96 12.38
CA LEU A 189 -2.28 -10.12 12.33
C LEU A 189 -3.14 -11.40 12.35
N LYS A 190 -2.84 -12.33 11.45
CA LYS A 190 -3.47 -13.65 11.44
C LYS A 190 -2.93 -14.54 12.56
N GLN A 191 -1.66 -14.36 12.91
CA GLN A 191 -0.94 -15.10 13.94
C GLN A 191 0.27 -14.28 14.43
N PRO A 192 0.90 -14.65 15.55
CA PRO A 192 2.10 -13.99 16.04
C PRO A 192 3.22 -13.98 15.00
N VAL A 193 4.08 -12.95 15.06
CA VAL A 193 5.27 -12.82 14.20
C VAL A 193 6.19 -14.02 14.38
N GLN A 194 6.61 -14.62 13.28
CA GLN A 194 7.44 -15.81 13.26
C GLN A 194 8.89 -15.47 12.90
N PHE A 195 9.83 -16.13 13.55
CA PHE A 195 11.26 -16.04 13.27
C PHE A 195 11.80 -17.41 12.92
N THR A 196 12.42 -17.53 11.75
CA THR A 196 12.98 -18.79 11.26
C THR A 196 14.48 -18.59 11.01
N PRO A 197 15.36 -19.32 11.71
CA PRO A 197 16.79 -19.31 11.40
C PRO A 197 17.05 -19.80 9.97
N LEU A 198 17.98 -19.15 9.28
CA LEU A 198 18.33 -19.45 7.86
C LEU A 198 19.60 -20.30 7.75
N ALA A 199 19.95 -21.05 8.80
CA ALA A 199 21.09 -21.96 8.74
C ALA A 199 21.03 -22.85 7.49
N ASN A 200 22.10 -22.83 6.69
CA ASN A 200 22.24 -23.62 5.46
C ASN A 200 21.27 -23.25 4.29
N GLN A 201 20.61 -22.10 4.32
CA GLN A 201 19.81 -21.63 3.19
C GLN A 201 20.69 -20.91 2.16
N PRO A 202 20.42 -21.04 0.84
CA PRO A 202 21.22 -20.42 -0.20
C PRO A 202 20.92 -18.91 -0.37
N VAL A 203 21.07 -18.15 0.73
CA VAL A 203 20.80 -16.70 0.73
C VAL A 203 21.71 -15.95 -0.25
N GLY A 204 22.93 -16.44 -0.47
CA GLY A 204 23.90 -15.85 -1.40
C GLY A 204 23.42 -15.76 -2.85
N THR A 205 22.50 -16.61 -3.29
CA THR A 205 21.90 -16.53 -4.63
C THR A 205 20.96 -15.32 -4.75
N LEU A 206 20.29 -14.96 -3.65
CA LEU A 206 19.34 -13.86 -3.62
C LEU A 206 20.01 -12.52 -3.28
N LEU A 207 20.99 -12.56 -2.37
CA LEU A 207 21.72 -11.43 -1.81
C LEU A 207 23.22 -11.72 -1.78
N PRO A 208 23.93 -11.62 -2.92
CA PRO A 208 25.37 -11.93 -2.98
C PRO A 208 26.20 -11.13 -1.97
N ASP A 209 25.88 -9.84 -1.82
CA ASP A 209 26.65 -8.89 -1.00
C ASP A 209 26.29 -8.93 0.49
N ALA A 210 25.15 -9.51 0.85
CA ALA A 210 24.64 -9.56 2.23
C ALA A 210 24.45 -11.00 2.77
N ALA A 211 24.90 -12.02 2.04
CA ALA A 211 24.64 -13.42 2.38
C ALA A 211 25.15 -13.84 3.77
N THR A 212 26.26 -13.26 4.21
CA THR A 212 26.87 -13.58 5.54
C THR A 212 26.26 -12.82 6.70
N SER A 213 25.57 -11.71 6.44
CA SER A 213 24.93 -10.88 7.47
C SER A 213 23.47 -11.25 7.74
N VAL A 214 22.85 -12.05 6.87
CA VAL A 214 21.47 -12.48 6.98
C VAL A 214 21.39 -13.84 7.67
N THR A 215 20.76 -13.88 8.83
CA THR A 215 20.68 -15.09 9.68
C THR A 215 19.24 -15.54 9.94
N THR A 216 18.27 -14.64 9.79
CA THR A 216 16.88 -14.87 10.20
C THR A 216 15.89 -14.39 9.15
N LYS A 217 14.84 -15.19 8.94
CA LYS A 217 13.64 -14.81 8.21
C LYS A 217 12.54 -14.43 9.20
N VAL A 218 12.09 -13.19 9.17
CA VAL A 218 10.86 -12.75 9.84
C VAL A 218 9.69 -13.00 8.90
N SER A 219 8.63 -13.64 9.40
CA SER A 219 7.40 -13.86 8.64
C SER A 219 6.21 -13.29 9.40
N VAL A 220 5.45 -12.41 8.73
CA VAL A 220 4.23 -11.80 9.26
C VAL A 220 3.08 -12.14 8.33
N LEU A 221 2.02 -12.71 8.89
CA LEU A 221 0.81 -13.07 8.17
C LEU A 221 -0.32 -12.12 8.57
N LEU A 222 -0.96 -11.54 7.57
CA LEU A 222 -1.99 -10.53 7.72
C LEU A 222 -3.32 -11.01 7.14
N GLU A 223 -4.40 -10.50 7.68
CA GLU A 223 -5.73 -10.54 7.10
C GLU A 223 -6.27 -9.12 6.97
N VAL A 224 -6.91 -8.85 5.83
CA VAL A 224 -7.63 -7.60 5.58
C VAL A 224 -9.07 -7.94 5.19
N GLU A 225 -9.97 -7.70 6.10
CA GLU A 225 -11.40 -7.86 5.89
C GLU A 225 -12.03 -6.52 5.54
N GLY A 226 -12.79 -6.46 4.46
CA GLY A 226 -13.49 -5.24 4.07
C GLY A 226 -14.62 -4.91 5.04
N ALA A 227 -14.93 -3.63 5.21
CA ALA A 227 -15.97 -3.13 6.11
C ALA A 227 -17.40 -3.48 5.66
N ALA A 228 -17.57 -4.05 4.48
CA ALA A 228 -18.85 -4.45 3.90
C ALA A 228 -19.87 -3.29 3.75
N HIS A 229 -19.39 -2.07 3.52
CA HIS A 229 -20.26 -0.91 3.33
C HIS A 229 -20.95 -0.94 1.96
N TYR A 230 -20.16 -1.09 0.87
CA TYR A 230 -20.65 -1.17 -0.51
C TYR A 230 -20.26 -2.49 -1.17
N LEU A 231 -19.02 -2.92 -0.98
CA LEU A 231 -18.50 -4.20 -1.46
C LEU A 231 -18.57 -5.25 -0.36
N PRO A 232 -18.68 -6.54 -0.71
CA PRO A 232 -18.64 -7.61 0.29
C PRO A 232 -17.34 -7.65 1.09
N SER A 233 -17.38 -8.22 2.29
CA SER A 233 -16.22 -8.28 3.22
C SER A 233 -14.98 -8.96 2.64
N TYR A 234 -15.11 -9.82 1.64
CA TYR A 234 -13.96 -10.41 0.97
C TYR A 234 -13.14 -9.40 0.15
N ALA A 235 -13.71 -8.24 -0.20
CA ALA A 235 -13.05 -7.20 -0.99
C ALA A 235 -12.14 -6.28 -0.14
N GLY A 236 -11.45 -6.82 0.85
CA GLY A 236 -10.53 -6.08 1.71
C GLY A 236 -9.41 -5.34 0.95
N ASN A 237 -9.02 -5.85 -0.22
CA ASN A 237 -8.07 -5.17 -1.10
C ASN A 237 -8.57 -3.83 -1.65
N LEU A 238 -9.86 -3.70 -1.94
CA LEU A 238 -10.44 -2.44 -2.40
C LEU A 238 -10.68 -1.51 -1.21
N ASP A 239 -11.13 -2.06 -0.09
CA ASP A 239 -11.41 -1.30 1.12
C ASP A 239 -10.15 -0.65 1.70
N ILE A 240 -9.02 -1.37 1.77
CA ILE A 240 -7.75 -0.80 2.26
C ILE A 240 -7.25 0.36 1.37
N MET A 241 -7.45 0.27 0.05
CA MET A 241 -7.05 1.34 -0.87
C MET A 241 -7.87 2.60 -0.63
N THR A 242 -9.19 2.48 -0.57
CA THR A 242 -10.08 3.62 -0.35
C THR A 242 -9.92 4.22 1.05
N SER A 243 -9.76 3.39 2.06
CA SER A 243 -9.53 3.83 3.45
C SER A 243 -8.20 4.55 3.61
N ALA A 244 -7.12 4.04 3.00
CA ALA A 244 -5.83 4.71 3.00
C ALA A 244 -5.88 6.07 2.27
N ALA A 245 -6.53 6.12 1.10
CA ALA A 245 -6.70 7.36 0.34
C ALA A 245 -7.53 8.39 1.12
N LEU A 246 -8.62 7.98 1.77
CA LEU A 246 -9.40 8.85 2.64
C LEU A 246 -8.55 9.38 3.80
N ARG A 247 -7.78 8.52 4.46
CA ARG A 247 -6.87 8.92 5.55
C ARG A 247 -5.86 9.97 5.10
N VAL A 248 -5.31 9.85 3.88
CA VAL A 248 -4.42 10.85 3.28
C VAL A 248 -5.15 12.18 3.12
N ALA A 249 -6.33 12.18 2.51
CA ALA A 249 -7.10 13.40 2.26
C ALA A 249 -7.50 14.10 3.57
N GLU A 250 -7.97 13.37 4.57
CA GLU A 250 -8.30 13.91 5.90
C GLU A 250 -7.08 14.57 6.57
N ARG A 251 -5.91 13.94 6.46
CA ARG A 251 -4.69 14.47 7.06
C ARG A 251 -4.21 15.75 6.36
N ILE A 252 -4.29 15.79 5.01
CA ILE A 252 -3.99 16.99 4.22
C ILE A 252 -4.97 18.12 4.57
N ALA A 253 -6.27 17.84 4.60
CA ALA A 253 -7.29 18.83 4.96
C ALA A 253 -7.06 19.40 6.36
N ALA A 254 -6.73 18.54 7.33
CA ALA A 254 -6.40 18.98 8.68
C ALA A 254 -5.15 19.87 8.74
N ALA A 255 -4.12 19.55 7.94
CA ALA A 255 -2.89 20.35 7.86
C ALA A 255 -3.13 21.73 7.20
N GLN A 256 -4.09 21.82 6.28
CA GLN A 256 -4.48 23.07 5.62
C GLN A 256 -5.49 23.90 6.43
N GLY A 257 -5.87 23.47 7.62
CA GLY A 257 -6.81 24.20 8.49
C GLY A 257 -8.26 24.13 8.04
N VAL A 258 -8.62 23.20 7.16
CA VAL A 258 -10.00 22.96 6.77
C VAL A 258 -10.70 22.28 7.94
N ALA A 259 -11.62 23.00 8.59
CA ALA A 259 -12.43 22.44 9.69
C ALA A 259 -13.33 21.31 9.18
N ARG A 260 -13.53 20.29 10.04
CA ARG A 260 -14.49 19.21 9.81
C ARG A 260 -15.92 19.69 9.91
#